data_43d2df580a8560955eef525ad7e5e4b3
#
_entry.id   43d2df580a8560955eef525ad7e5e4b3
#
_cell.length_a   1.000
_cell.length_b   1.000
_cell.length_c   1.000
_cell.angle_alpha   90.00
_cell.angle_beta   90.00
_cell.angle_gamma   90.00
#
_symmetry.space_group_name_H-M   'P 1'
#
loop_
_entity.id
_entity.type
_entity.pdbx_description
1 polymer ?
#
loop_
_entity_poly.entity_id
_entity_poly.type
_entity_poly.pdbx_seq_one_letter_code
_entity_poly.pdbx_strand_id
1 'polypeptide(L)'
;MRILFTGGSGKAGKHSVNYLFEQGHSILNLDQLNLDHPKVLTRFADITDAGQVFDVMDSFANYDELAHGTGVPKFDAVVHFAAVPRLLMTSDNECYRVNTLGTYNVIDAAIKMGVRKVIFASSETTYGICFADGEVKPDYLPIDEEHPTIPEDSYAMSKVVNEATAQSFQRRTGIDIYGLRINNVI
;
A
#
# COMPACT_ATOMS: atom_id res chain seq x y z
N MET A 1 -6.61 -4.70 -16.34
CA MET A 1 -5.87 -5.49 -15.33
C MET A 1 -6.78 -5.80 -14.16
N ARG A 2 -6.49 -6.88 -13.47
CA ARG A 2 -7.13 -7.23 -12.20
C ARG A 2 -6.24 -6.79 -11.04
N ILE A 3 -6.72 -5.88 -10.21
CA ILE A 3 -5.93 -5.16 -9.21
C ILE A 3 -6.50 -5.44 -7.81
N LEU A 4 -5.64 -5.87 -6.88
CA LEU A 4 -5.94 -5.78 -5.47
C LEU A 4 -5.52 -4.40 -4.96
N PHE A 5 -6.47 -3.65 -4.44
CA PHE A 5 -6.21 -2.35 -3.83
C PHE A 5 -6.37 -2.45 -2.32
N THR A 6 -5.36 -2.13 -1.54
CA THR A 6 -5.50 -2.06 -0.08
C THR A 6 -5.56 -0.60 0.37
N GLY A 7 -6.45 -0.29 1.31
CA GLY A 7 -6.63 1.10 1.74
C GLY A 7 -7.48 1.95 0.79
N GLY A 8 -8.30 1.30 -0.05
CA GLY A 8 -9.14 2.01 -1.02
C GLY A 8 -10.22 2.88 -0.42
N SER A 9 -10.62 2.62 0.83
CA SER A 9 -11.60 3.44 1.55
C SER A 9 -10.99 4.69 2.19
N GLY A 10 -9.67 4.83 2.17
CA GLY A 10 -8.94 6.01 2.65
C GLY A 10 -9.05 7.21 1.70
N LYS A 11 -8.54 8.37 2.13
CA LYS A 11 -8.62 9.63 1.38
C LYS A 11 -8.03 9.51 -0.03
N ALA A 12 -6.76 9.12 -0.16
CA ALA A 12 -6.12 8.92 -1.45
C ALA A 12 -6.69 7.70 -2.19
N GLY A 13 -7.05 6.64 -1.45
CA GLY A 13 -7.56 5.39 -1.99
C GLY A 13 -8.83 5.56 -2.79
N LYS A 14 -9.82 6.30 -2.28
CA LYS A 14 -11.10 6.55 -2.98
C LYS A 14 -10.92 7.16 -4.37
N HIS A 15 -10.07 8.16 -4.48
CA HIS A 15 -9.79 8.79 -5.76
C HIS A 15 -9.05 7.85 -6.72
N SER A 16 -8.06 7.12 -6.21
CA SER A 16 -7.28 6.19 -7.01
C SER A 16 -8.11 5.00 -7.49
N VAL A 17 -8.96 4.43 -6.64
CA VAL A 17 -9.86 3.32 -7.02
C VAL A 17 -10.85 3.76 -8.09
N ASN A 18 -11.50 4.92 -7.90
CA ASN A 18 -12.44 5.45 -8.89
C ASN A 18 -11.76 5.65 -10.25
N TYR A 19 -10.60 6.30 -10.26
CA TYR A 19 -9.84 6.53 -11.49
C TYR A 19 -9.47 5.23 -12.19
N LEU A 20 -8.88 4.26 -11.46
CA LEU A 20 -8.49 2.97 -12.03
C LEU A 20 -9.71 2.18 -12.55
N PHE A 21 -10.82 2.23 -11.83
CA PHE A 21 -12.07 1.61 -12.30
C PHE A 21 -12.59 2.23 -13.61
N GLU A 22 -12.58 3.56 -13.72
CA GLU A 22 -12.95 4.28 -14.95
C GLU A 22 -12.01 3.96 -16.12
N GLN A 23 -10.75 3.62 -15.85
CA GLN A 23 -9.80 3.12 -16.86
C GLN A 23 -10.04 1.65 -17.27
N GLY A 24 -11.10 1.02 -16.78
CA GLY A 24 -11.51 -0.34 -17.15
C GLY A 24 -10.77 -1.45 -16.42
N HIS A 25 -10.20 -1.17 -15.26
CA HIS A 25 -9.59 -2.20 -14.42
C HIS A 25 -10.63 -2.88 -13.52
N SER A 26 -10.48 -4.19 -13.29
CA SER A 26 -11.23 -4.92 -12.28
C SER A 26 -10.52 -4.77 -10.94
N ILE A 27 -11.22 -4.31 -9.92
CA ILE A 27 -10.62 -3.96 -8.62
C ILE A 27 -11.34 -4.72 -7.51
N LEU A 28 -10.54 -5.31 -6.61
CA LEU A 28 -10.98 -5.74 -5.29
C LEU A 28 -10.34 -4.80 -4.25
N ASN A 29 -11.15 -4.22 -3.38
CA ASN A 29 -10.65 -3.43 -2.27
C ASN A 29 -10.45 -4.30 -1.02
N LEU A 30 -9.29 -4.19 -0.36
CA LEU A 30 -9.03 -4.72 0.97
C LEU A 30 -8.92 -3.54 1.94
N ASP A 31 -9.80 -3.48 2.92
CA ASP A 31 -9.81 -2.39 3.90
C ASP A 31 -10.52 -2.85 5.19
N GLN A 32 -10.39 -2.08 6.25
CA GLN A 32 -11.19 -2.23 7.47
C GLN A 32 -12.53 -1.47 7.40
N LEU A 33 -12.67 -0.56 6.43
CA LEU A 33 -13.88 0.21 6.17
C LEU A 33 -14.41 -0.10 4.78
N ASN A 34 -15.74 -0.03 4.63
CA ASN A 34 -16.34 -0.18 3.32
C ASN A 34 -15.95 0.96 2.38
N LEU A 35 -15.60 0.63 1.15
CA LEU A 35 -15.55 1.60 0.06
C LEU A 35 -16.97 1.73 -0.49
N ASP A 36 -17.58 2.89 -0.32
CA ASP A 36 -18.91 3.16 -0.89
C ASP A 36 -18.79 3.35 -2.42
N HIS A 37 -18.69 2.20 -3.12
CA HIS A 37 -18.58 2.17 -4.58
C HIS A 37 -19.49 1.05 -5.13
N PRO A 38 -20.36 1.36 -6.14
CA PRO A 38 -21.42 0.43 -6.57
C PRO A 38 -20.92 -0.84 -7.25
N LYS A 39 -19.67 -0.87 -7.71
CA LYS A 39 -19.13 -1.98 -8.52
C LYS A 39 -17.78 -2.51 -8.00
N VAL A 40 -17.21 -1.93 -6.97
CA VAL A 40 -15.97 -2.42 -6.35
C VAL A 40 -16.31 -3.01 -5.00
N LEU A 41 -16.07 -4.31 -4.83
CA LEU A 41 -16.30 -5.00 -3.56
C LEU A 41 -15.18 -4.66 -2.58
N THR A 42 -15.52 -4.56 -1.30
CA THR A 42 -14.57 -4.49 -0.21
C THR A 42 -14.55 -5.82 0.55
N ARG A 43 -13.37 -6.41 0.66
CA ARG A 43 -13.08 -7.50 1.60
C ARG A 43 -12.50 -6.89 2.86
N PHE A 44 -13.18 -7.12 3.98
CA PHE A 44 -12.73 -6.64 5.27
C PHE A 44 -11.60 -7.51 5.78
N ALA A 45 -10.43 -6.90 5.99
CA ALA A 45 -9.26 -7.61 6.47
C ALA A 45 -8.29 -6.66 7.17
N ASP A 46 -7.53 -7.20 8.11
CA ASP A 46 -6.40 -6.54 8.75
C ASP A 46 -5.11 -6.93 8.01
N ILE A 47 -4.39 -5.95 7.46
CA ILE A 47 -3.12 -6.19 6.77
C ILE A 47 -2.03 -6.76 7.67
N THR A 48 -2.15 -6.63 8.98
CA THR A 48 -1.20 -7.22 9.94
C THR A 48 -1.43 -8.70 10.18
N ASP A 49 -2.57 -9.24 9.74
CA ASP A 49 -2.87 -10.67 9.72
C ASP A 49 -2.54 -11.25 8.33
N ALA A 50 -1.43 -11.97 8.24
CA ALA A 50 -0.99 -12.58 6.99
C ALA A 50 -2.03 -13.56 6.42
N GLY A 51 -2.75 -14.30 7.26
CA GLY A 51 -3.77 -15.24 6.82
C GLY A 51 -4.93 -14.54 6.10
N GLN A 52 -5.41 -13.42 6.63
CA GLN A 52 -6.45 -12.61 6.00
C GLN A 52 -5.95 -12.00 4.68
N VAL A 53 -4.71 -11.52 4.62
CA VAL A 53 -4.13 -10.98 3.39
C VAL A 53 -4.06 -12.06 2.29
N PHE A 54 -3.61 -13.27 2.63
CA PHE A 54 -3.58 -14.39 1.69
C PHE A 54 -4.98 -14.79 1.21
N ASP A 55 -5.97 -14.88 2.12
CA ASP A 55 -7.35 -15.20 1.77
C ASP A 55 -7.94 -14.19 0.78
N VAL A 56 -7.69 -12.91 1.00
CA VAL A 56 -8.17 -11.87 0.06
C VAL A 56 -7.46 -11.94 -1.29
N MET A 57 -6.17 -12.27 -1.32
CA MET A 57 -5.44 -12.45 -2.60
C MET A 57 -5.89 -13.67 -3.39
N ASP A 58 -6.50 -14.66 -2.74
CA ASP A 58 -7.11 -15.83 -3.37
C ASP A 58 -8.65 -15.71 -3.45
N SER A 59 -9.17 -14.50 -3.64
CA SER A 59 -10.61 -14.22 -3.68
C SER A 59 -11.04 -13.65 -5.03
N PHE A 60 -12.32 -13.85 -5.39
CA PHE A 60 -12.96 -13.22 -6.53
C PHE A 60 -13.11 -11.71 -6.33
N ALA A 61 -12.86 -10.92 -7.37
CA ALA A 61 -12.99 -9.47 -7.32
C ALA A 61 -14.45 -9.00 -7.49
N ASN A 62 -15.30 -9.84 -8.08
CA ASN A 62 -16.71 -9.54 -8.31
C ASN A 62 -17.51 -10.83 -8.53
N TYR A 63 -18.84 -10.71 -8.58
CA TYR A 63 -19.74 -11.85 -8.78
C TYR A 63 -19.66 -12.45 -10.18
N ASP A 64 -19.27 -11.68 -11.20
CA ASP A 64 -19.12 -12.19 -12.56
C ASP A 64 -17.95 -13.18 -12.65
N GLU A 65 -16.85 -12.92 -11.98
CA GLU A 65 -15.73 -13.88 -11.89
C GLU A 65 -16.16 -15.19 -11.24
N LEU A 66 -16.97 -15.13 -10.20
CA LEU A 66 -17.51 -16.32 -9.53
C LEU A 66 -18.42 -17.15 -10.48
N ALA A 67 -19.19 -16.48 -11.31
CA ALA A 67 -20.12 -17.13 -12.24
C ALA A 67 -19.42 -17.89 -13.38
N HIS A 68 -18.18 -17.56 -13.71
CA HIS A 68 -17.45 -18.20 -14.82
C HIS A 68 -17.03 -19.65 -14.57
N GLY A 69 -16.95 -20.10 -13.31
CA GLY A 69 -16.56 -21.49 -12.96
C GLY A 69 -15.12 -21.87 -13.34
N THR A 70 -14.24 -20.89 -13.58
CA THR A 70 -12.84 -21.13 -14.03
C THR A 70 -11.82 -21.09 -12.88
N GLY A 71 -12.29 -21.02 -11.64
CA GLY A 71 -11.46 -20.78 -10.45
C GLY A 71 -11.14 -19.31 -10.25
N VAL A 72 -10.39 -19.01 -9.20
CA VAL A 72 -10.02 -17.63 -8.84
C VAL A 72 -8.93 -17.13 -9.79
N PRO A 73 -9.16 -16.03 -10.55
CA PRO A 73 -8.13 -15.45 -11.39
C PRO A 73 -7.03 -14.80 -10.53
N LYS A 74 -5.78 -14.80 -11.00
CA LYS A 74 -4.69 -14.10 -10.32
C LYS A 74 -4.80 -12.60 -10.49
N PHE A 75 -4.34 -11.85 -9.48
CA PHE A 75 -4.15 -10.41 -9.62
C PHE A 75 -2.93 -10.10 -10.49
N ASP A 76 -3.05 -9.12 -11.37
CA ASP A 76 -1.94 -8.60 -12.18
C ASP A 76 -1.04 -7.67 -11.37
N ALA A 77 -1.65 -6.90 -10.46
CA ALA A 77 -0.97 -5.92 -9.63
C ALA A 77 -1.63 -5.76 -8.25
N VAL A 78 -0.82 -5.31 -7.30
CA VAL A 78 -1.27 -4.84 -5.99
C VAL A 78 -0.96 -3.35 -5.87
N VAL A 79 -1.95 -2.54 -5.45
CA VAL A 79 -1.76 -1.16 -5.02
C VAL A 79 -2.01 -1.11 -3.52
N HIS A 80 -0.97 -0.82 -2.75
CA HIS A 80 -0.98 -0.90 -1.29
C HIS A 80 -0.90 0.49 -0.66
N PHE A 81 -2.07 1.01 -0.27
CA PHE A 81 -2.22 2.30 0.42
C PHE A 81 -2.71 2.15 1.86
N ALA A 82 -3.10 0.95 2.28
CA ALA A 82 -3.49 0.69 3.66
C ALA A 82 -2.33 0.96 4.62
N ALA A 83 -2.54 1.87 5.55
CA ALA A 83 -1.57 2.29 6.55
C ALA A 83 -2.25 3.12 7.64
N VAL A 84 -1.58 3.30 8.78
CA VAL A 84 -1.79 4.48 9.63
C VAL A 84 -1.12 5.65 8.92
N PRO A 85 -1.87 6.64 8.39
CA PRO A 85 -1.36 7.53 7.35
C PRO A 85 -0.58 8.75 7.86
N ARG A 86 -0.44 8.92 9.16
CA ARG A 86 0.30 10.02 9.79
C ARG A 86 0.49 9.80 11.28
N LEU A 87 1.31 10.66 11.89
CA LEU A 87 1.48 10.76 13.34
C LEU A 87 0.17 11.08 14.07
N LEU A 88 0.14 10.84 15.38
CA LEU A 88 -0.90 11.22 16.33
C LEU A 88 -2.30 10.63 16.04
N MET A 89 -2.38 9.60 15.21
CA MET A 89 -3.63 8.85 15.00
C MET A 89 -3.73 7.63 15.91
N THR A 90 -2.60 7.02 16.20
CA THR A 90 -2.46 5.87 17.10
C THR A 90 -1.20 6.07 17.96
N SER A 91 -0.89 5.11 18.83
CA SER A 91 0.42 5.08 19.48
C SER A 91 1.53 4.81 18.46
N ASP A 92 2.75 5.29 18.74
CA ASP A 92 3.88 5.17 17.83
C ASP A 92 4.22 3.73 17.47
N ASN A 93 4.23 2.83 18.46
CA ASN A 93 4.48 1.42 18.23
C ASN A 93 3.39 0.77 17.36
N GLU A 94 2.13 1.19 17.50
CA GLU A 94 1.05 0.67 16.68
C GLU A 94 1.12 1.21 15.25
N CYS A 95 1.43 2.49 15.05
CA CYS A 95 1.70 3.07 13.75
C CYS A 95 2.83 2.29 13.03
N TYR A 96 3.93 2.10 13.73
CA TYR A 96 5.08 1.36 13.20
C TYR A 96 4.71 -0.09 12.88
N ARG A 97 4.05 -0.80 13.80
CA ARG A 97 3.63 -2.20 13.64
C ARG A 97 2.72 -2.39 12.44
N VAL A 98 1.64 -1.59 12.35
CA VAL A 98 0.67 -1.70 11.26
C VAL A 98 1.34 -1.43 9.92
N ASN A 99 2.13 -0.36 9.83
CA ASN A 99 2.72 0.04 8.57
C ASN A 99 3.81 -0.93 8.11
N THR A 100 4.68 -1.40 9.00
CA THR A 100 5.80 -2.28 8.61
C THR A 100 5.35 -3.72 8.40
N LEU A 101 4.65 -4.31 9.37
CA LEU A 101 4.16 -5.69 9.26
C LEU A 101 3.13 -5.83 8.15
N GLY A 102 2.20 -4.85 8.05
CA GLY A 102 1.18 -4.85 7.00
C GLY A 102 1.80 -4.80 5.60
N THR A 103 2.76 -3.91 5.36
CA THR A 103 3.46 -3.83 4.07
C THR A 103 4.24 -5.12 3.78
N TYR A 104 4.93 -5.68 4.77
CA TYR A 104 5.61 -6.96 4.60
C TYR A 104 4.65 -8.07 4.18
N ASN A 105 3.52 -8.24 4.88
CA ASN A 105 2.52 -9.28 4.59
C ASN A 105 1.94 -9.12 3.18
N VAL A 106 1.62 -7.89 2.78
CA VAL A 106 1.06 -7.62 1.45
C VAL A 106 2.05 -7.95 0.34
N ILE A 107 3.32 -7.54 0.47
CA ILE A 107 4.36 -7.84 -0.53
C ILE A 107 4.65 -9.35 -0.57
N ASP A 108 4.80 -10.00 0.59
CA ASP A 108 5.08 -11.44 0.68
C ASP A 108 3.95 -12.27 0.05
N ALA A 109 2.70 -11.94 0.37
CA ALA A 109 1.54 -12.59 -0.22
C ALA A 109 1.45 -12.34 -1.73
N ALA A 110 1.67 -11.11 -2.20
CA ALA A 110 1.68 -10.78 -3.63
C ALA A 110 2.67 -11.66 -4.39
N ILE A 111 3.90 -11.79 -3.88
CA ILE A 111 4.94 -12.61 -4.51
C ILE A 111 4.55 -14.10 -4.51
N LYS A 112 4.11 -14.63 -3.38
CA LYS A 112 3.73 -16.05 -3.25
C LYS A 112 2.52 -16.43 -4.10
N MET A 113 1.59 -15.49 -4.30
CA MET A 113 0.44 -15.66 -5.19
C MET A 113 0.74 -15.36 -6.66
N GLY A 114 1.99 -15.01 -6.99
CA GLY A 114 2.47 -14.81 -8.35
C GLY A 114 2.06 -13.49 -8.99
N VAL A 115 1.75 -12.49 -8.18
CA VAL A 115 1.56 -11.09 -8.64
C VAL A 115 2.89 -10.54 -9.14
N ARG A 116 2.86 -9.80 -10.26
CA ARG A 116 4.08 -9.32 -10.91
C ARG A 116 4.44 -7.87 -10.56
N LYS A 117 3.50 -7.11 -10.02
CA LYS A 117 3.70 -5.68 -9.77
C LYS A 117 3.09 -5.27 -8.44
N VAL A 118 3.85 -4.57 -7.63
CA VAL A 118 3.38 -3.95 -6.39
C VAL A 118 3.70 -2.45 -6.44
N ILE A 119 2.71 -1.62 -6.14
CA ILE A 119 2.89 -0.17 -5.95
C ILE A 119 2.44 0.12 -4.52
N PHE A 120 3.27 0.78 -3.73
CA PHE A 120 2.89 1.13 -2.35
C PHE A 120 3.11 2.60 -2.03
N ALA A 121 2.32 3.10 -1.08
CA ALA A 121 2.46 4.45 -0.57
C ALA A 121 3.64 4.54 0.39
N SER A 122 4.76 5.13 -0.05
CA SER A 122 5.75 5.75 0.79
C SER A 122 5.32 7.19 1.10
N SER A 123 6.21 8.03 1.58
CA SER A 123 5.87 9.41 1.98
C SER A 123 7.06 10.33 1.80
N GLU A 124 6.79 11.60 1.52
CA GLU A 124 7.81 12.66 1.56
C GLU A 124 8.40 12.86 2.97
N THR A 125 7.68 12.43 4.01
CA THR A 125 8.18 12.50 5.40
C THR A 125 9.44 11.66 5.64
N THR A 126 9.75 10.71 4.74
CA THR A 126 11.00 9.93 4.77
C THR A 126 12.24 10.81 4.75
N TYR A 127 12.16 12.01 4.17
CA TYR A 127 13.27 12.96 4.14
C TYR A 127 13.59 13.59 5.49
N GLY A 128 12.72 13.43 6.52
CA GLY A 128 12.92 13.98 7.85
C GLY A 128 12.78 15.50 7.95
N ILE A 129 12.14 16.14 6.97
CA ILE A 129 11.92 17.58 6.95
C ILE A 129 10.58 17.93 7.58
N CYS A 130 9.53 17.19 7.19
CA CYS A 130 8.22 17.31 7.81
C CYS A 130 8.21 16.59 9.16
N PHE A 131 7.62 17.22 10.16
CA PHE A 131 7.52 16.70 11.53
C PHE A 131 8.86 16.50 12.26
N ALA A 132 9.93 17.15 11.81
CA ALA A 132 11.19 17.21 12.53
C ALA A 132 11.03 17.97 13.85
N ASP A 133 11.87 17.66 14.84
CA ASP A 133 11.99 18.45 16.05
C ASP A 133 12.88 19.69 15.76
N GLY A 134 12.22 20.84 15.55
CA GLY A 134 12.85 22.08 15.16
C GLY A 134 12.85 22.36 13.64
N GLU A 135 13.70 23.32 13.23
CA GLU A 135 13.81 23.72 11.82
C GLU A 135 14.86 22.87 11.11
N VAL A 136 14.39 21.98 10.21
CA VAL A 136 15.25 21.16 9.34
C VAL A 136 15.10 21.63 7.90
N LYS A 137 16.22 21.72 7.19
CA LYS A 137 16.25 22.09 5.77
C LYS A 137 16.74 20.92 4.93
N PRO A 138 16.29 20.82 3.67
CA PRO A 138 16.83 19.81 2.76
C PRO A 138 18.32 20.07 2.48
N ASP A 139 19.08 19.00 2.25
CA ASP A 139 20.49 19.07 1.90
C ASP A 139 20.71 19.78 0.55
N TYR A 140 19.75 19.62 -0.37
CA TYR A 140 19.76 20.27 -1.69
C TYR A 140 18.33 20.39 -2.28
N LEU A 141 18.20 21.23 -3.31
CA LEU A 141 16.99 21.46 -4.08
C LEU A 141 17.28 21.39 -5.59
N PRO A 142 16.38 20.86 -6.41
CA PRO A 142 15.13 20.18 -6.00
C PRO A 142 15.41 18.86 -5.28
N ILE A 143 14.52 18.47 -4.36
CA ILE A 143 14.58 17.15 -3.72
C ILE A 143 14.21 16.09 -4.75
N ASP A 144 15.02 15.03 -4.84
CA ASP A 144 14.77 13.85 -5.67
C ASP A 144 14.87 12.55 -4.84
N GLU A 145 14.84 11.40 -5.51
CA GLU A 145 14.86 10.10 -4.86
C GLU A 145 16.19 9.75 -4.20
N GLU A 146 17.28 10.43 -4.58
CA GLU A 146 18.64 10.24 -4.02
C GLU A 146 18.85 11.07 -2.73
N HIS A 147 17.94 12.00 -2.41
CA HIS A 147 18.04 12.77 -1.18
C HIS A 147 18.06 11.86 0.06
N PRO A 148 18.94 12.10 1.04
CA PRO A 148 19.00 11.30 2.25
C PRO A 148 17.65 11.18 2.97
N THR A 149 17.39 9.98 3.51
CA THR A 149 16.22 9.73 4.35
C THR A 149 16.64 9.70 5.81
N ILE A 150 16.18 10.67 6.59
CA ILE A 150 16.54 10.89 7.99
C ILE A 150 15.28 11.07 8.86
N PRO A 151 14.40 10.04 8.94
CA PRO A 151 13.14 10.17 9.66
C PRO A 151 13.36 10.26 11.17
N GLU A 152 12.60 11.13 11.84
CA GLU A 152 12.64 11.27 13.30
C GLU A 152 11.41 10.67 13.99
N ASP A 153 10.35 10.37 13.26
CA ASP A 153 9.09 9.88 13.80
C ASP A 153 8.75 8.45 13.36
N SER A 154 7.83 7.82 14.10
CA SER A 154 7.41 6.42 13.89
C SER A 154 6.77 6.16 12.52
N TYR A 155 6.01 7.14 11.99
CA TYR A 155 5.40 7.04 10.68
C TYR A 155 6.44 7.10 9.57
N ALA A 156 7.31 8.11 9.57
CA ALA A 156 8.36 8.28 8.58
C ALA A 156 9.37 7.11 8.62
N MET A 157 9.77 6.67 9.85
CA MET A 157 10.58 5.45 10.01
C MET A 157 9.93 4.23 9.39
N SER A 158 8.61 4.04 9.59
CA SER A 158 7.89 2.91 9.00
C SER A 158 7.96 2.91 7.47
N LYS A 159 7.91 4.10 6.85
CA LYS A 159 7.99 4.23 5.39
C LYS A 159 9.40 3.94 4.87
N VAL A 160 10.46 4.38 5.54
CA VAL A 160 11.84 4.03 5.19
C VAL A 160 12.06 2.52 5.30
N VAL A 161 11.56 1.87 6.36
CA VAL A 161 11.62 0.42 6.52
C VAL A 161 10.87 -0.30 5.41
N ASN A 162 9.72 0.22 4.98
CA ASN A 162 8.96 -0.34 3.87
C ASN A 162 9.72 -0.26 2.54
N GLU A 163 10.41 0.84 2.26
CA GLU A 163 11.28 0.96 1.09
C GLU A 163 12.43 -0.06 1.13
N ALA A 164 13.10 -0.21 2.27
CA ALA A 164 14.15 -1.21 2.44
C ALA A 164 13.61 -2.65 2.30
N THR A 165 12.42 -2.91 2.83
CA THR A 165 11.70 -4.19 2.69
C THR A 165 11.41 -4.48 1.22
N ALA A 166 10.85 -3.50 0.49
CA ALA A 166 10.55 -3.61 -0.93
C ALA A 166 11.82 -3.90 -1.77
N GLN A 167 12.92 -3.19 -1.50
CA GLN A 167 14.21 -3.43 -2.16
C GLN A 167 14.74 -4.84 -1.90
N SER A 168 14.57 -5.36 -0.67
CA SER A 168 14.99 -6.73 -0.33
C SER A 168 14.19 -7.77 -1.13
N PHE A 169 12.88 -7.60 -1.19
CA PHE A 169 12.01 -8.48 -1.98
C PHE A 169 12.32 -8.40 -3.47
N GLN A 170 12.49 -7.20 -4.01
CA GLN A 170 12.84 -6.99 -5.43
C GLN A 170 14.15 -7.70 -5.79
N ARG A 171 15.21 -7.53 -4.99
CA ARG A 171 16.51 -8.21 -5.22
C ARG A 171 16.41 -9.72 -5.18
N ARG A 172 15.56 -10.27 -4.29
CA ARG A 172 15.40 -11.71 -4.11
C ARG A 172 14.56 -12.36 -5.22
N THR A 173 13.55 -11.66 -5.74
CA THR A 173 12.50 -12.26 -6.58
C THR A 173 12.40 -11.68 -7.98
N GLY A 174 12.98 -10.49 -8.23
CA GLY A 174 12.86 -9.78 -9.49
C GLY A 174 11.48 -9.16 -9.75
N ILE A 175 10.59 -9.12 -8.75
CA ILE A 175 9.26 -8.49 -8.88
C ILE A 175 9.40 -6.97 -9.06
N ASP A 176 8.53 -6.38 -9.86
CA ASP A 176 8.44 -4.93 -9.99
C ASP A 176 7.77 -4.30 -8.76
N ILE A 177 8.53 -3.59 -7.94
CA ILE A 177 7.99 -2.87 -6.76
C ILE A 177 8.32 -1.39 -6.86
N TYR A 178 7.30 -0.54 -6.69
CA TYR A 178 7.41 0.92 -6.73
C TYR A 178 6.90 1.54 -5.44
N GLY A 179 7.75 2.27 -4.73
CA GLY A 179 7.37 3.09 -3.58
C GLY A 179 7.13 4.53 -4.03
N LEU A 180 5.93 5.04 -3.80
CA LEU A 180 5.58 6.42 -4.13
C LEU A 180 5.77 7.29 -2.89
N ARG A 181 6.77 8.16 -2.85
CA ARG A 181 6.94 9.18 -1.80
C ARG A 181 5.90 10.27 -1.99
N ILE A 182 4.67 9.95 -1.57
CA ILE A 182 3.50 10.81 -1.76
C ILE A 182 3.61 12.02 -0.83
N ASN A 183 3.37 13.20 -1.40
CA ASN A 183 3.21 14.44 -0.66
C ASN A 183 1.77 14.55 -0.11
N ASN A 184 1.41 15.68 0.48
CA ASN A 184 0.11 15.88 1.10
C ASN A 184 -1.03 15.73 0.09
N VAL A 185 -1.99 14.85 0.40
CA VAL A 185 -3.22 14.67 -0.37
C VAL A 185 -4.31 15.56 0.21
N ILE A 186 -4.71 16.58 -0.53
CA ILE A 186 -5.70 17.59 -0.14
C ILE A 186 -7.13 17.09 -0.34
#